data_110f46bc8ac0d7720567b6dc69801221
#
_entry.id   110f46bc8ac0d7720567b6dc69801221
#
_cell.length_a   1.000
_cell.length_b   1.000
_cell.length_c   1.000
_cell.angle_alpha   90.00
_cell.angle_beta   90.00
_cell.angle_gamma   90.00
#
_symmetry.space_group_name_H-M   'P 1'
#
loop_
_entity.id
_entity.type
_entity.pdbx_description
1 polymer ?
#
loop_
_entity_poly.entity_id
_entity_poly.type
_entity_poly.pdbx_seq_one_letter_code
_entity_poly.pdbx_strand_id
1 'polypeptide(L)'
;MALSAWVELSLSSQSVSGNYSDVYAKFIAKTTNNTHNDNNKSGYIKVNGSHYTSFTHKLPKTSTTILWSGTIRVYHNSNGAGSVSVSGGYEASVGGYSTITASNSLTLPTIPRVSDLSVNKSSVPADGSTTVTATATKKSSSFTDTLTVKLGSYSKTITSGTAFTIPKNWINAISGTSATAVVTVTTKSGSTTIGSKSVNLTVTVPDSVVPTVSSISASEAITAVTTAFGNRFVRSLSQLNVKVNAAGVYGSTIKSYAVTLDGVKYQSEEFQSNALNTAGSVDIVATVTDSRGRTRTLTKTITVVDYSAPAITNMTYYPCDANGNRNPNGTNTKVIINGLVASVAGQNSRSLILKYKAIDAATYTALTLTTSSWSFEASTIVSGTDS
;
A
#
# COMPACT_ATOMS: atom_id res chain seq x y z
N MET A 1 13.98 -37.14 -77.29
CA MET A 1 13.87 -37.75 -75.93
C MET A 1 13.77 -36.61 -74.96
N ALA A 2 12.83 -36.64 -74.01
CA ALA A 2 12.70 -35.62 -72.97
C ALA A 2 12.97 -36.26 -71.62
N LEU A 3 13.78 -35.58 -70.78
CA LEU A 3 13.98 -35.86 -69.39
C LEU A 3 13.64 -34.62 -68.57
N SER A 4 12.76 -34.75 -67.64
CA SER A 4 12.33 -33.66 -66.74
C SER A 4 12.32 -34.09 -65.29
N ALA A 5 12.50 -33.17 -64.37
CA ALA A 5 12.37 -33.40 -62.97
C ALA A 5 11.56 -32.29 -62.27
N TRP A 6 10.98 -32.62 -61.14
CA TRP A 6 10.29 -31.65 -60.28
C TRP A 6 10.33 -32.09 -58.83
N VAL A 7 10.09 -31.16 -57.95
CA VAL A 7 9.96 -31.40 -56.50
C VAL A 7 8.49 -31.15 -56.10
N GLU A 8 7.90 -32.11 -55.39
CA GLU A 8 6.59 -31.97 -54.74
C GLU A 8 6.80 -31.77 -53.22
N LEU A 9 6.12 -30.78 -52.65
CA LEU A 9 6.13 -30.48 -51.22
C LEU A 9 4.70 -30.46 -50.72
N SER A 10 4.47 -31.09 -49.58
CA SER A 10 3.18 -31.02 -48.88
C SER A 10 3.39 -30.96 -47.35
N LEU A 11 2.56 -30.19 -46.67
CA LEU A 11 2.55 -30.20 -45.21
C LEU A 11 2.03 -31.56 -44.71
N SER A 12 2.81 -32.25 -43.92
CA SER A 12 2.47 -33.55 -43.31
C SER A 12 1.86 -33.35 -41.91
N SER A 13 2.49 -32.54 -41.07
CA SER A 13 1.99 -32.21 -39.74
C SER A 13 2.53 -30.86 -39.24
N GLN A 14 1.89 -30.30 -38.23
CA GLN A 14 2.35 -29.10 -37.56
C GLN A 14 2.25 -29.27 -36.05
N SER A 15 3.33 -28.97 -35.34
CA SER A 15 3.40 -28.96 -33.87
C SER A 15 3.52 -27.52 -33.36
N VAL A 16 2.44 -27.00 -32.76
CA VAL A 16 2.43 -25.66 -32.15
C VAL A 16 3.38 -25.59 -30.95
N SER A 17 3.31 -26.59 -30.05
CA SER A 17 4.17 -26.65 -28.87
C SER A 17 5.65 -26.90 -29.21
N GLY A 18 5.93 -27.71 -30.25
CA GLY A 18 7.29 -28.01 -30.71
C GLY A 18 7.88 -26.95 -31.64
N ASN A 19 7.09 -25.95 -32.06
CA ASN A 19 7.49 -24.88 -32.99
C ASN A 19 8.02 -25.37 -34.31
N TYR A 20 7.43 -26.44 -34.89
CA TYR A 20 7.85 -26.97 -36.18
C TYR A 20 6.67 -27.45 -37.02
N SER A 21 6.93 -27.58 -38.32
CA SER A 21 6.10 -28.32 -39.29
C SER A 21 6.92 -29.41 -39.92
N ASP A 22 6.32 -30.56 -40.13
CA ASP A 22 6.93 -31.65 -40.90
C ASP A 22 6.39 -31.58 -42.33
N VAL A 23 7.30 -31.50 -43.30
CA VAL A 23 7.00 -31.37 -44.74
C VAL A 23 7.42 -32.65 -45.43
N TYR A 24 6.49 -33.29 -46.12
CA TYR A 24 6.79 -34.42 -46.97
C TYR A 24 7.26 -33.93 -48.32
N ALA A 25 8.44 -34.34 -48.74
CA ALA A 25 9.06 -33.92 -49.99
C ALA A 25 9.33 -35.14 -50.89
N LYS A 26 9.13 -34.97 -52.17
CA LYS A 26 9.47 -35.92 -53.21
C LYS A 26 10.30 -35.24 -54.28
N PHE A 27 11.37 -35.88 -54.74
CA PHE A 27 12.12 -35.53 -55.95
C PHE A 27 11.81 -36.58 -57.02
N ILE A 28 11.21 -36.15 -58.11
CA ILE A 28 10.61 -37.02 -59.15
C ILE A 28 11.26 -36.70 -60.46
N ALA A 29 11.55 -37.73 -61.26
CA ALA A 29 11.98 -37.59 -62.63
C ALA A 29 11.07 -38.36 -63.58
N LYS A 30 10.88 -37.79 -64.79
CA LYS A 30 10.16 -38.43 -65.90
C LYS A 30 11.04 -38.50 -67.11
N THR A 31 11.14 -39.69 -67.74
CA THR A 31 11.83 -39.89 -68.99
C THR A 31 10.92 -40.50 -70.02
N THR A 32 11.06 -40.07 -71.30
CA THR A 32 10.43 -40.65 -72.47
C THR A 32 11.46 -41.51 -73.23
N ASN A 33 12.67 -41.75 -72.73
CA ASN A 33 13.65 -42.59 -73.28
C ASN A 33 13.15 -44.06 -73.24
N ASN A 34 13.11 -44.74 -74.40
CA ASN A 34 12.67 -46.12 -74.56
C ASN A 34 13.81 -47.13 -74.76
N THR A 35 15.08 -46.67 -74.79
CA THR A 35 16.23 -47.53 -75.12
C THR A 35 17.09 -47.90 -73.89
N HIS A 36 17.27 -46.95 -72.98
CA HIS A 36 18.20 -47.12 -71.84
C HIS A 36 17.56 -46.85 -70.47
N ASN A 37 17.99 -47.58 -69.49
CA ASN A 37 17.71 -47.27 -68.03
C ASN A 37 18.98 -46.66 -67.42
N ASP A 38 18.79 -45.67 -66.55
CA ASP A 38 19.85 -45.29 -65.62
C ASP A 38 19.82 -46.22 -64.40
N ASN A 39 20.90 -47.02 -64.25
CA ASN A 39 21.00 -47.94 -63.13
C ASN A 39 21.88 -47.32 -62.03
N ASN A 40 21.36 -47.26 -60.79
CA ASN A 40 22.08 -46.85 -59.57
C ASN A 40 22.91 -45.58 -59.75
N LYS A 41 22.28 -44.50 -60.26
CA LYS A 41 22.90 -43.18 -60.37
C LYS A 41 22.74 -42.39 -59.10
N SER A 42 23.77 -41.61 -58.80
CA SER A 42 23.84 -40.78 -57.59
C SER A 42 22.91 -39.56 -57.75
N GLY A 43 22.36 -39.17 -56.64
CA GLY A 43 21.60 -37.92 -56.50
C GLY A 43 21.78 -37.30 -55.15
N TYR A 44 21.32 -36.07 -55.03
CA TYR A 44 21.35 -35.32 -53.74
C TYR A 44 20.07 -34.52 -53.56
N ILE A 45 19.78 -34.25 -52.28
CA ILE A 45 18.74 -33.31 -51.85
C ILE A 45 19.41 -32.20 -51.03
N LYS A 46 19.03 -30.96 -51.30
CA LYS A 46 19.36 -29.80 -50.51
C LYS A 46 18.10 -29.21 -49.89
N VAL A 47 18.17 -28.77 -48.65
CA VAL A 47 17.13 -28.08 -47.94
C VAL A 47 17.66 -26.70 -47.57
N ASN A 48 16.93 -25.65 -47.96
CA ASN A 48 17.34 -24.26 -47.78
C ASN A 48 18.78 -23.97 -48.26
N GLY A 49 19.15 -24.56 -49.40
CA GLY A 49 20.48 -24.44 -49.99
C GLY A 49 21.58 -25.35 -49.41
N SER A 50 21.38 -25.93 -48.25
CA SER A 50 22.35 -26.84 -47.61
C SER A 50 22.12 -28.29 -47.98
N HIS A 51 23.22 -29.08 -48.13
CA HIS A 51 23.12 -30.52 -48.37
C HIS A 51 22.33 -31.20 -47.25
N TYR A 52 21.28 -31.96 -47.61
CA TYR A 52 20.42 -32.67 -46.67
C TYR A 52 20.72 -34.17 -46.65
N THR A 53 20.77 -34.80 -47.87
CA THR A 53 21.07 -36.22 -48.02
C THR A 53 21.51 -36.53 -49.46
N SER A 54 22.24 -37.65 -49.61
CA SER A 54 22.52 -38.26 -50.92
C SER A 54 21.71 -39.54 -51.08
N PHE A 55 21.44 -39.92 -52.30
CA PHE A 55 20.74 -41.17 -52.61
C PHE A 55 21.30 -41.80 -53.89
N THR A 56 21.03 -43.09 -54.07
CA THR A 56 21.28 -43.81 -55.34
C THR A 56 19.97 -44.43 -55.80
N HIS A 57 19.59 -44.22 -57.05
CA HIS A 57 18.33 -44.72 -57.58
C HIS A 57 18.44 -45.13 -59.02
N LYS A 58 17.54 -46.00 -59.44
CA LYS A 58 17.34 -46.40 -60.85
C LYS A 58 16.28 -45.54 -61.46
N LEU A 59 16.53 -44.99 -62.69
CA LEU A 59 15.49 -44.34 -63.49
C LEU A 59 15.18 -45.27 -64.69
N PRO A 60 14.07 -46.04 -64.66
CA PRO A 60 13.68 -46.94 -65.74
C PRO A 60 13.31 -46.16 -66.97
N LYS A 61 13.49 -46.75 -68.20
CA LYS A 61 13.02 -46.19 -69.48
C LYS A 61 11.53 -45.96 -69.39
N THR A 62 11.07 -44.87 -70.08
CA THR A 62 9.64 -44.54 -70.27
C THR A 62 8.88 -44.55 -68.92
N SER A 63 9.44 -43.92 -67.89
CA SER A 63 8.86 -43.92 -66.58
C SER A 63 8.73 -42.54 -65.95
N THR A 64 7.83 -42.46 -64.97
CA THR A 64 7.82 -41.42 -63.92
C THR A 64 8.22 -42.09 -62.61
N THR A 65 9.31 -41.68 -62.03
CA THR A 65 9.93 -42.35 -60.88
C THR A 65 10.18 -41.38 -59.76
N ILE A 66 9.77 -41.73 -58.53
CA ILE A 66 10.17 -41.02 -57.33
C ILE A 66 11.60 -41.45 -57.00
N LEU A 67 12.55 -40.56 -57.28
CA LEU A 67 13.98 -40.82 -57.01
C LEU A 67 14.34 -40.74 -55.53
N TRP A 68 13.64 -39.86 -54.82
CA TRP A 68 13.79 -39.72 -53.38
C TRP A 68 12.48 -39.22 -52.78
N SER A 69 12.17 -39.61 -51.54
CA SER A 69 11.12 -39.03 -50.72
C SER A 69 11.52 -39.10 -49.23
N GLY A 70 11.06 -38.09 -48.46
CA GLY A 70 11.34 -38.05 -47.01
C GLY A 70 10.59 -36.92 -46.34
N THR A 71 10.55 -36.96 -45.04
CA THR A 71 9.96 -35.92 -44.20
C THR A 71 11.06 -35.01 -43.71
N ILE A 72 10.86 -33.71 -43.89
CA ILE A 72 11.75 -32.63 -43.49
C ILE A 72 11.12 -31.85 -42.37
N ARG A 73 11.77 -31.76 -41.20
CA ARG A 73 11.31 -30.92 -40.09
C ARG A 73 11.80 -29.50 -40.29
N VAL A 74 10.86 -28.53 -40.24
CA VAL A 74 11.09 -27.09 -40.41
C VAL A 74 10.65 -26.35 -39.17
N TYR A 75 11.60 -25.75 -38.45
CA TYR A 75 11.30 -24.90 -37.32
C TYR A 75 10.84 -23.52 -37.76
N HIS A 76 9.81 -22.99 -37.11
CA HIS A 76 9.27 -21.66 -37.41
C HIS A 76 10.03 -20.55 -36.65
N ASN A 77 10.01 -19.36 -37.23
CA ASN A 77 10.59 -18.14 -36.63
C ASN A 77 9.85 -17.73 -35.35
N SER A 78 10.39 -16.72 -34.63
CA SER A 78 9.80 -16.18 -33.41
C SER A 78 8.42 -15.56 -33.61
N ASN A 79 8.09 -15.12 -34.84
CA ASN A 79 6.76 -14.63 -35.23
C ASN A 79 5.82 -15.75 -35.69
N GLY A 80 6.27 -17.01 -35.70
CA GLY A 80 5.49 -18.16 -36.11
C GLY A 80 5.51 -18.46 -37.61
N ALA A 81 6.11 -17.62 -38.45
CA ALA A 81 6.24 -17.86 -39.88
C ALA A 81 7.28 -18.95 -40.17
N GLY A 82 7.04 -19.72 -41.21
CA GLY A 82 7.95 -20.76 -41.67
C GLY A 82 7.85 -20.96 -43.18
N SER A 83 8.96 -21.36 -43.81
CA SER A 83 9.05 -21.76 -45.18
C SER A 83 10.19 -22.74 -45.38
N VAL A 84 10.10 -23.53 -46.43
CA VAL A 84 11.16 -24.45 -46.80
C VAL A 84 11.36 -24.42 -48.31
N SER A 85 12.62 -24.44 -48.74
CA SER A 85 13.00 -24.65 -50.15
C SER A 85 13.72 -25.98 -50.25
N VAL A 86 13.31 -26.83 -51.17
CA VAL A 86 13.94 -28.13 -51.42
C VAL A 86 14.37 -28.16 -52.87
N SER A 87 15.64 -28.55 -53.09
CA SER A 87 16.16 -28.81 -54.42
C SER A 87 16.77 -30.20 -54.50
N GLY A 88 16.68 -30.86 -55.61
CA GLY A 88 17.27 -32.12 -55.85
C GLY A 88 18.09 -32.12 -57.14
N GLY A 89 19.13 -32.94 -57.20
CA GLY A 89 19.91 -33.23 -58.40
C GLY A 89 20.07 -34.73 -58.58
N TYR A 90 20.11 -35.20 -59.81
CA TYR A 90 20.32 -36.59 -60.16
C TYR A 90 21.25 -36.70 -61.38
N GLU A 91 22.30 -37.49 -61.32
CA GLU A 91 23.30 -37.73 -62.35
C GLU A 91 22.72 -38.65 -63.42
N ALA A 92 22.05 -38.05 -64.40
CA ALA A 92 21.43 -38.82 -65.49
C ALA A 92 22.41 -39.06 -66.61
N SER A 93 22.38 -40.29 -67.22
CA SER A 93 23.13 -40.62 -68.44
C SER A 93 22.20 -40.92 -69.64
N VAL A 94 20.93 -40.76 -69.47
CA VAL A 94 19.93 -40.96 -70.56
C VAL A 94 19.80 -39.71 -71.40
N GLY A 95 19.85 -39.90 -72.76
CA GLY A 95 19.55 -38.83 -73.73
C GLY A 95 20.55 -37.69 -73.75
N GLY A 96 21.80 -37.87 -73.27
CA GLY A 96 22.85 -36.85 -73.29
C GLY A 96 22.81 -35.86 -72.13
N TYR A 97 21.98 -36.09 -71.13
CA TYR A 97 21.93 -35.29 -69.89
C TYR A 97 23.04 -35.77 -68.93
N SER A 98 23.72 -34.80 -68.31
CA SER A 98 24.76 -35.10 -67.27
C SER A 98 24.20 -35.01 -65.85
N THR A 99 23.33 -34.05 -65.60
CA THR A 99 22.67 -33.87 -64.31
C THR A 99 21.34 -33.15 -64.56
N ILE A 100 20.27 -33.63 -63.97
CA ILE A 100 18.99 -32.93 -63.91
C ILE A 100 18.76 -32.36 -62.51
N THR A 101 18.26 -31.18 -62.42
CA THR A 101 17.94 -30.49 -61.18
C THR A 101 16.53 -29.96 -61.17
N ALA A 102 15.95 -29.91 -60.00
CA ALA A 102 14.66 -29.24 -59.80
C ALA A 102 14.59 -28.66 -58.37
N SER A 103 13.77 -27.64 -58.19
CA SER A 103 13.51 -27.04 -56.88
C SER A 103 12.06 -26.65 -56.76
N ASN A 104 11.61 -26.57 -55.49
CA ASN A 104 10.31 -26.04 -55.12
C ASN A 104 10.39 -25.44 -53.73
N SER A 105 9.47 -24.54 -53.42
CA SER A 105 9.37 -23.90 -52.09
C SER A 105 7.93 -23.97 -51.58
N LEU A 106 7.78 -24.17 -50.30
CA LEU A 106 6.49 -24.19 -49.60
C LEU A 106 6.49 -23.18 -48.45
N THR A 107 5.56 -22.24 -48.49
CA THR A 107 5.24 -21.41 -47.35
C THR A 107 4.33 -22.20 -46.42
N LEU A 108 4.70 -22.27 -45.14
CA LEU A 108 3.99 -23.05 -44.13
C LEU A 108 2.92 -22.19 -43.45
N PRO A 109 1.80 -22.77 -42.98
CA PRO A 109 0.86 -22.06 -42.12
C PRO A 109 1.56 -21.51 -40.89
N THR A 110 1.27 -20.26 -40.56
CA THR A 110 1.88 -19.60 -39.41
C THR A 110 1.46 -20.29 -38.13
N ILE A 111 2.42 -20.63 -37.26
CA ILE A 111 2.15 -21.13 -35.91
C ILE A 111 1.73 -19.93 -35.05
N PRO A 112 0.53 -19.94 -34.47
CA PRO A 112 0.05 -18.83 -33.64
C PRO A 112 0.96 -18.54 -32.43
N ARG A 113 1.20 -17.27 -32.12
CA ARG A 113 2.01 -16.80 -30.99
C ARG A 113 1.23 -15.80 -30.15
N VAL A 114 1.40 -15.91 -28.84
CA VAL A 114 0.88 -14.91 -27.91
C VAL A 114 1.57 -13.56 -28.18
N SER A 115 0.79 -12.48 -28.16
CA SER A 115 1.29 -11.12 -28.28
C SER A 115 2.32 -10.80 -27.19
N ASP A 116 3.31 -9.99 -27.52
CA ASP A 116 4.24 -9.50 -26.49
C ASP A 116 3.55 -8.42 -25.66
N LEU A 117 3.85 -8.37 -24.36
CA LEU A 117 3.29 -7.40 -23.43
C LEU A 117 4.41 -6.59 -22.80
N SER A 118 4.24 -5.27 -22.76
CA SER A 118 5.10 -4.34 -22.05
C SER A 118 4.27 -3.34 -21.25
N VAL A 119 4.87 -2.77 -20.20
CA VAL A 119 4.30 -1.71 -19.39
C VAL A 119 5.35 -0.60 -19.28
N ASN A 120 4.96 0.65 -19.50
CA ASN A 120 5.88 1.79 -19.56
C ASN A 120 6.42 2.25 -18.18
N LYS A 121 5.87 1.72 -17.09
CA LYS A 121 6.32 1.98 -15.70
C LYS A 121 6.34 0.69 -14.91
N SER A 122 7.33 0.52 -14.04
CA SER A 122 7.41 -0.62 -13.11
C SER A 122 6.58 -0.42 -11.85
N SER A 123 6.23 0.84 -11.53
CA SER A 123 5.46 1.21 -10.34
C SER A 123 4.49 2.37 -10.63
N VAL A 124 3.34 2.36 -9.94
CA VAL A 124 2.31 3.40 -10.02
C VAL A 124 1.56 3.52 -8.69
N PRO A 125 1.25 4.75 -8.20
CA PRO A 125 0.40 4.91 -7.03
C PRO A 125 -1.06 4.62 -7.37
N ALA A 126 -1.80 4.08 -6.41
CA ALA A 126 -3.26 3.94 -6.50
C ALA A 126 -3.94 5.27 -6.09
N ASP A 127 -3.71 6.33 -6.85
CA ASP A 127 -4.22 7.70 -6.58
C ASP A 127 -5.42 8.07 -7.47
N GLY A 128 -5.73 7.24 -8.47
CA GLY A 128 -6.79 7.47 -9.45
C GLY A 128 -6.44 8.49 -10.55
N SER A 129 -5.23 9.08 -10.51
CA SER A 129 -4.80 10.14 -11.43
C SER A 129 -3.52 9.80 -12.20
N THR A 130 -2.54 9.18 -11.55
CA THR A 130 -1.28 8.81 -12.20
C THR A 130 -1.51 7.71 -13.24
N THR A 131 -1.11 7.99 -14.48
CA THR A 131 -1.34 7.08 -15.60
C THR A 131 -0.17 6.13 -15.82
N VAL A 132 -0.51 4.94 -16.30
CA VAL A 132 0.39 3.92 -16.81
C VAL A 132 -0.16 3.38 -18.13
N THR A 133 0.70 2.93 -19.05
CA THR A 133 0.29 2.37 -20.34
C THR A 133 0.83 0.96 -20.47
N ALA A 134 -0.05 0.02 -20.82
CA ALA A 134 0.31 -1.34 -21.20
C ALA A 134 0.14 -1.49 -22.73
N THR A 135 1.14 -2.06 -23.38
CA THR A 135 1.14 -2.24 -24.85
C THR A 135 1.30 -3.71 -25.20
N ALA A 136 0.36 -4.23 -25.94
CA ALA A 136 0.44 -5.54 -26.56
C ALA A 136 0.89 -5.39 -28.02
N THR A 137 1.96 -6.11 -28.39
CA THR A 137 2.46 -6.18 -29.77
C THR A 137 2.03 -7.50 -30.39
N LYS A 138 1.07 -7.44 -31.30
CA LYS A 138 0.50 -8.61 -31.99
C LYS A 138 1.54 -9.29 -32.88
N LYS A 139 1.49 -10.63 -32.95
CA LYS A 139 2.29 -11.42 -33.88
C LYS A 139 1.57 -11.66 -35.24
N SER A 140 0.28 -11.35 -35.30
CA SER A 140 -0.52 -11.33 -36.53
C SER A 140 -1.62 -10.28 -36.41
N SER A 141 -1.94 -9.61 -37.51
CA SER A 141 -3.05 -8.64 -37.60
C SER A 141 -4.43 -9.28 -37.38
N SER A 142 -4.55 -10.59 -37.63
CA SER A 142 -5.79 -11.35 -37.43
C SER A 142 -6.07 -11.71 -35.98
N PHE A 143 -5.12 -11.50 -35.06
CA PHE A 143 -5.29 -11.83 -33.64
C PHE A 143 -6.03 -10.73 -32.90
N THR A 144 -6.78 -11.14 -31.88
CA THR A 144 -7.44 -10.25 -30.94
C THR A 144 -6.80 -10.40 -29.57
N ASP A 145 -6.52 -9.27 -28.90
CA ASP A 145 -5.95 -9.24 -27.58
C ASP A 145 -6.94 -8.66 -26.57
N THR A 146 -7.03 -9.29 -25.42
CA THR A 146 -7.71 -8.73 -24.24
C THR A 146 -6.66 -8.48 -23.17
N LEU A 147 -6.56 -7.23 -22.71
CA LEU A 147 -5.66 -6.84 -21.64
C LEU A 147 -6.45 -6.63 -20.35
N THR A 148 -5.92 -7.17 -19.26
CA THR A 148 -6.48 -6.96 -17.91
C THR A 148 -5.37 -6.60 -16.94
N VAL A 149 -5.70 -5.77 -15.94
CA VAL A 149 -4.88 -5.55 -14.76
C VAL A 149 -5.62 -6.05 -13.54
N LYS A 150 -4.95 -6.80 -12.67
CA LYS A 150 -5.54 -7.42 -11.48
C LYS A 150 -4.67 -7.17 -10.25
N LEU A 151 -5.31 -6.77 -9.13
CA LEU A 151 -4.70 -6.61 -7.82
C LEU A 151 -5.63 -7.21 -6.75
N GLY A 152 -5.25 -8.34 -6.17
CA GLY A 152 -6.13 -9.09 -5.26
C GLY A 152 -7.45 -9.47 -5.94
N SER A 153 -8.56 -9.04 -5.35
CA SER A 153 -9.91 -9.22 -5.91
C SER A 153 -10.30 -8.19 -6.97
N TYR A 154 -9.57 -7.09 -7.09
CA TYR A 154 -9.85 -6.04 -8.07
C TYR A 154 -9.32 -6.40 -9.44
N SER A 155 -10.12 -6.12 -10.48
CA SER A 155 -9.75 -6.36 -11.88
C SER A 155 -10.34 -5.27 -12.77
N LYS A 156 -9.59 -4.90 -13.82
CA LYS A 156 -10.02 -3.93 -14.82
C LYS A 156 -9.53 -4.37 -16.20
N THR A 157 -10.41 -4.34 -17.19
CA THR A 157 -10.02 -4.47 -18.59
C THR A 157 -9.47 -3.13 -19.07
N ILE A 158 -8.35 -3.18 -19.79
CA ILE A 158 -7.65 -2.01 -20.34
C ILE A 158 -7.42 -2.17 -21.83
N THR A 159 -7.20 -1.05 -22.52
CA THR A 159 -6.94 -1.03 -23.96
C THR A 159 -5.44 -0.90 -24.22
N SER A 160 -4.91 -1.72 -25.12
CA SER A 160 -3.51 -1.66 -25.54
C SER A 160 -3.12 -0.28 -26.07
N GLY A 161 -2.01 0.27 -25.59
CA GLY A 161 -1.50 1.58 -25.98
C GLY A 161 -2.25 2.77 -25.38
N THR A 162 -3.34 2.54 -24.63
CA THR A 162 -4.11 3.59 -23.96
C THR A 162 -3.69 3.70 -22.51
N ALA A 163 -3.50 4.93 -22.03
CA ALA A 163 -3.19 5.20 -20.64
C ALA A 163 -4.36 4.84 -19.72
N PHE A 164 -4.07 4.23 -18.57
CA PHE A 164 -5.04 3.91 -17.53
C PHE A 164 -4.51 4.29 -16.15
N THR A 165 -5.39 4.37 -15.17
CA THR A 165 -5.05 4.66 -13.77
C THR A 165 -5.47 3.51 -12.87
N ILE A 166 -4.85 3.41 -11.70
CA ILE A 166 -5.26 2.51 -10.63
C ILE A 166 -6.16 3.29 -9.66
N PRO A 167 -7.45 2.92 -9.50
CA PRO A 167 -8.38 3.62 -8.63
C PRO A 167 -7.98 3.53 -7.15
N LYS A 168 -8.30 4.58 -6.36
CA LYS A 168 -7.98 4.63 -4.92
C LYS A 168 -8.57 3.47 -4.11
N ASN A 169 -9.74 2.98 -4.45
CA ASN A 169 -10.36 1.85 -3.73
C ASN A 169 -9.58 0.54 -3.83
N TRP A 170 -8.64 0.41 -4.78
CA TRP A 170 -7.76 -0.75 -4.88
C TRP A 170 -6.74 -0.82 -3.74
N ILE A 171 -6.52 0.29 -3.02
CA ILE A 171 -5.70 0.32 -1.80
C ILE A 171 -6.21 -0.68 -0.76
N ASN A 172 -7.52 -1.00 -0.74
CA ASN A 172 -8.09 -2.02 0.16
C ASN A 172 -7.47 -3.42 -0.01
N ALA A 173 -6.85 -3.71 -1.17
CA ALA A 173 -6.13 -4.96 -1.42
C ALA A 173 -4.64 -4.89 -1.02
N ILE A 174 -4.18 -3.76 -0.46
CA ILE A 174 -2.78 -3.54 -0.08
C ILE A 174 -2.69 -3.48 1.44
N SER A 175 -2.14 -4.52 2.05
CA SER A 175 -1.97 -4.57 3.51
C SER A 175 -0.81 -3.69 4.01
N GLY A 176 0.26 -3.57 3.22
CA GLY A 176 1.41 -2.70 3.49
C GLY A 176 1.36 -1.38 2.73
N THR A 177 2.52 -0.88 2.31
CA THR A 177 2.65 0.35 1.51
C THR A 177 2.64 0.10 0.00
N SER A 178 2.74 -1.16 -0.44
CA SER A 178 2.67 -1.58 -1.83
C SER A 178 2.22 -3.03 -1.98
N ALA A 179 1.75 -3.38 -3.19
CA ALA A 179 1.48 -4.76 -3.60
C ALA A 179 1.70 -4.89 -5.11
N THR A 180 1.82 -6.14 -5.58
CA THR A 180 2.01 -6.44 -7.00
C THR A 180 0.67 -6.66 -7.69
N ALA A 181 0.38 -5.82 -8.67
CA ALA A 181 -0.66 -6.08 -9.66
C ALA A 181 -0.09 -6.87 -10.84
N VAL A 182 -0.90 -7.70 -11.46
CA VAL A 182 -0.54 -8.46 -12.67
C VAL A 182 -1.29 -7.89 -13.86
N VAL A 183 -0.53 -7.40 -14.85
CA VAL A 183 -1.06 -7.01 -16.16
C VAL A 183 -0.95 -8.21 -17.07
N THR A 184 -2.05 -8.64 -17.67
CA THR A 184 -2.09 -9.83 -18.52
C THR A 184 -2.66 -9.48 -19.88
N VAL A 185 -2.00 -9.95 -20.94
CA VAL A 185 -2.57 -10.03 -22.29
C VAL A 185 -3.00 -11.45 -22.56
N THR A 186 -4.24 -11.64 -23.02
CA THR A 186 -4.75 -12.91 -23.56
C THR A 186 -4.99 -12.74 -25.04
N THR A 187 -4.29 -13.54 -25.86
CA THR A 187 -4.34 -13.50 -27.31
C THR A 187 -5.25 -14.61 -27.84
N LYS A 188 -6.13 -14.28 -28.79
CA LYS A 188 -7.01 -15.21 -29.50
C LYS A 188 -6.82 -15.13 -31.00
N SER A 189 -7.01 -16.27 -31.67
CA SER A 189 -7.18 -16.39 -33.13
C SER A 189 -8.63 -16.81 -33.39
N GLY A 190 -9.47 -15.89 -33.84
CA GLY A 190 -10.92 -16.07 -33.85
C GLY A 190 -11.45 -16.35 -32.45
N SER A 191 -12.14 -17.47 -32.26
CA SER A 191 -12.65 -17.91 -30.93
C SER A 191 -11.62 -18.67 -30.09
N THR A 192 -10.52 -19.15 -30.68
CA THR A 192 -9.53 -20.01 -30.01
C THR A 192 -8.51 -19.17 -29.23
N THR A 193 -8.37 -19.45 -27.92
CA THR A 193 -7.31 -18.85 -27.10
C THR A 193 -5.96 -19.46 -27.46
N ILE A 194 -5.01 -18.62 -27.87
CA ILE A 194 -3.62 -19.01 -28.16
C ILE A 194 -2.83 -19.14 -26.86
N GLY A 195 -3.05 -18.21 -25.91
CA GLY A 195 -2.39 -18.18 -24.63
C GLY A 195 -2.39 -16.80 -24.01
N SER A 196 -1.61 -16.65 -22.93
CA SER A 196 -1.48 -15.38 -22.20
C SER A 196 -0.03 -15.10 -21.82
N LYS A 197 0.32 -13.82 -21.72
CA LYS A 197 1.56 -13.30 -21.11
C LYS A 197 1.23 -12.29 -20.03
N SER A 198 2.05 -12.23 -18.99
CA SER A 198 1.84 -11.33 -17.87
C SER A 198 3.11 -10.55 -17.53
N VAL A 199 2.92 -9.33 -17.02
CA VAL A 199 3.96 -8.45 -16.48
C VAL A 199 3.51 -7.94 -15.13
N ASN A 200 4.42 -7.90 -14.17
CA ASN A 200 4.17 -7.36 -12.84
C ASN A 200 4.23 -5.81 -12.86
N LEU A 201 3.31 -5.19 -12.14
CA LEU A 201 3.24 -3.76 -11.90
C LEU A 201 3.14 -3.53 -10.39
N THR A 202 4.12 -2.86 -9.80
CA THR A 202 4.05 -2.48 -8.38
C THR A 202 3.03 -1.37 -8.21
N VAL A 203 2.03 -1.59 -7.35
CA VAL A 203 1.04 -0.57 -6.98
C VAL A 203 1.34 -0.09 -5.57
N THR A 204 1.52 1.22 -5.39
CA THR A 204 1.87 1.83 -4.11
C THR A 204 0.69 2.57 -3.49
N VAL A 205 0.64 2.60 -2.17
CA VAL A 205 -0.27 3.47 -1.42
C VAL A 205 0.30 4.88 -1.39
N PRO A 206 -0.43 5.91 -1.86
CA PRO A 206 0.04 7.30 -1.82
C PRO A 206 0.36 7.76 -0.39
N ASP A 207 1.37 8.63 -0.23
CA ASP A 207 1.78 9.15 1.10
C ASP A 207 0.70 9.99 1.78
N SER A 208 -0.22 10.56 1.00
CA SER A 208 -1.38 11.29 1.50
C SER A 208 -2.45 10.41 2.15
N VAL A 209 -2.37 9.08 1.98
CA VAL A 209 -3.28 8.12 2.61
C VAL A 209 -2.75 7.81 4.00
N VAL A 210 -3.26 8.52 4.99
CA VAL A 210 -2.91 8.43 6.42
C VAL A 210 -4.17 8.13 7.24
N PRO A 211 -4.06 7.60 8.47
CA PRO A 211 -5.21 7.39 9.34
C PRO A 211 -5.94 8.70 9.61
N THR A 212 -7.19 8.63 10.03
CA THR A 212 -7.96 9.79 10.48
C THR A 212 -7.94 9.86 12.00
N VAL A 213 -7.81 11.08 12.54
CA VAL A 213 -8.08 11.38 13.95
C VAL A 213 -9.21 12.41 13.95
N SER A 214 -10.42 11.99 14.31
CA SER A 214 -11.61 12.81 14.17
C SER A 214 -11.81 13.74 15.36
N SER A 215 -11.44 13.31 16.57
CA SER A 215 -11.55 14.12 17.78
C SER A 215 -10.68 13.60 18.92
N ILE A 216 -10.40 14.51 19.86
CA ILE A 216 -9.91 14.20 21.20
C ILE A 216 -10.96 14.71 22.17
N SER A 217 -11.53 13.86 23.03
CA SER A 217 -12.39 14.24 24.14
C SER A 217 -11.57 14.24 25.42
N ALA A 218 -11.88 15.17 26.31
CA ALA A 218 -11.32 15.25 27.63
C ALA A 218 -12.40 15.70 28.63
N SER A 219 -12.52 15.02 29.74
CA SER A 219 -13.45 15.35 30.83
C SER A 219 -12.76 15.15 32.18
N GLU A 220 -13.23 15.86 33.22
CA GLU A 220 -12.74 15.69 34.57
C GLU A 220 -13.05 14.28 35.07
N ALA A 221 -12.04 13.61 35.63
CA ALA A 221 -12.16 12.26 36.18
C ALA A 221 -12.45 12.26 37.70
N ILE A 222 -12.10 13.36 38.41
CA ILE A 222 -12.21 13.46 39.87
C ILE A 222 -13.54 14.09 40.25
N THR A 223 -14.47 13.28 40.76
CA THR A 223 -15.82 13.74 41.15
C THR A 223 -15.79 14.90 42.15
N ALA A 224 -14.84 14.90 43.11
CA ALA A 224 -14.70 15.99 44.05
C ALA A 224 -14.36 17.33 43.38
N VAL A 225 -13.58 17.32 42.31
CA VAL A 225 -13.23 18.50 41.52
C VAL A 225 -14.45 18.97 40.72
N THR A 226 -15.19 18.06 40.10
CA THR A 226 -16.43 18.38 39.38
C THR A 226 -17.48 18.98 40.33
N THR A 227 -17.62 18.42 41.54
CA THR A 227 -18.58 18.94 42.53
C THR A 227 -18.17 20.32 43.01
N ALA A 228 -16.90 20.58 43.25
CA ALA A 228 -16.41 21.85 43.80
C ALA A 228 -16.28 22.94 42.71
N PHE A 229 -15.92 22.60 41.50
CA PHE A 229 -15.50 23.57 40.48
C PHE A 229 -16.24 23.42 39.12
N GLY A 230 -17.24 22.55 39.05
CA GLY A 230 -17.97 22.27 37.79
C GLY A 230 -17.07 21.62 36.76
N ASN A 231 -17.25 21.99 35.48
CA ASN A 231 -16.49 21.43 34.37
C ASN A 231 -15.10 22.08 34.14
N ARG A 232 -14.48 22.62 35.21
CA ARG A 232 -13.16 23.25 35.12
C ARG A 232 -12.07 22.24 35.42
N PHE A 233 -10.97 22.35 34.66
CA PHE A 233 -9.74 21.65 35.00
C PHE A 233 -8.91 22.55 35.92
N VAL A 234 -8.43 22.00 37.00
CA VAL A 234 -7.75 22.74 38.07
C VAL A 234 -6.38 22.16 38.29
N ARG A 235 -5.33 22.98 38.26
CA ARG A 235 -3.95 22.56 38.50
C ARG A 235 -3.83 21.79 39.84
N SER A 236 -3.06 20.70 39.83
CA SER A 236 -2.77 19.79 40.93
C SER A 236 -3.97 18.99 41.48
N LEU A 237 -5.19 19.26 41.05
CA LEU A 237 -6.41 18.58 41.49
C LEU A 237 -7.07 17.74 40.40
N SER A 238 -7.05 18.22 39.17
CA SER A 238 -7.71 17.55 38.03
C SER A 238 -6.89 16.41 37.47
N GLN A 239 -7.56 15.29 37.20
CA GLN A 239 -7.13 14.20 36.34
C GLN A 239 -8.16 14.03 35.25
N LEU A 240 -7.74 13.80 34.01
CA LEU A 240 -8.65 13.78 32.88
C LEU A 240 -8.88 12.37 32.35
N ASN A 241 -10.14 12.04 32.11
CA ASN A 241 -10.48 10.94 31.20
C ASN A 241 -10.35 11.48 29.77
N VAL A 242 -9.38 10.94 29.02
CA VAL A 242 -9.07 11.32 27.65
C VAL A 242 -9.39 10.17 26.74
N LYS A 243 -10.07 10.46 25.60
CA LYS A 243 -10.31 9.51 24.53
C LYS A 243 -9.97 10.11 23.18
N VAL A 244 -9.24 9.35 22.36
CA VAL A 244 -8.83 9.71 20.99
C VAL A 244 -9.64 8.89 19.99
N ASN A 245 -10.52 9.53 19.24
CA ASN A 245 -11.30 8.86 18.19
C ASN A 245 -10.50 8.86 16.87
N ALA A 246 -10.05 7.69 16.45
CA ALA A 246 -9.27 7.52 15.24
C ALA A 246 -9.70 6.28 14.46
N ALA A 247 -9.47 6.30 13.14
CA ALA A 247 -9.76 5.17 12.27
C ALA A 247 -8.71 5.04 11.17
N GLY A 248 -8.43 3.80 10.77
CA GLY A 248 -7.69 3.52 9.55
C GLY A 248 -8.53 3.81 8.32
N VAL A 249 -7.86 3.97 7.16
CA VAL A 249 -8.52 4.22 5.88
C VAL A 249 -8.11 3.17 4.86
N TYR A 250 -8.99 2.89 3.89
CA TYR A 250 -8.74 1.92 2.82
C TYR A 250 -8.20 0.57 3.36
N GLY A 251 -8.87 0.01 4.37
CA GLY A 251 -8.55 -1.29 4.93
C GLY A 251 -7.37 -1.31 5.91
N SER A 252 -6.71 -0.19 6.22
CA SER A 252 -5.78 -0.12 7.35
C SER A 252 -6.52 -0.11 8.69
N THR A 253 -5.85 -0.56 9.74
CA THR A 253 -6.34 -0.52 11.13
C THR A 253 -5.40 0.35 11.96
N ILE A 254 -5.84 0.83 13.12
CA ILE A 254 -4.96 1.55 14.03
C ILE A 254 -4.02 0.55 14.70
N LYS A 255 -2.72 0.85 14.66
CA LYS A 255 -1.65 0.05 15.26
C LYS A 255 -1.24 0.56 16.65
N SER A 256 -1.17 1.89 16.81
CA SER A 256 -0.74 2.49 18.10
C SER A 256 -1.18 3.92 18.24
N TYR A 257 -1.24 4.35 19.51
CA TYR A 257 -1.48 5.72 19.95
C TYR A 257 -0.24 6.22 20.69
N ALA A 258 0.10 7.49 20.50
CA ALA A 258 1.08 8.22 21.29
C ALA A 258 0.45 9.58 21.63
N VAL A 259 0.01 9.73 22.90
CA VAL A 259 -0.66 10.94 23.36
C VAL A 259 0.23 11.62 24.39
N THR A 260 0.48 12.91 24.23
CA THR A 260 1.21 13.72 25.21
C THR A 260 0.24 14.70 25.86
N LEU A 261 0.19 14.72 27.18
CA LEU A 261 -0.60 15.65 27.99
C LEU A 261 0.25 16.10 29.18
N ASP A 262 0.43 17.40 29.32
CA ASP A 262 1.17 18.01 30.43
C ASP A 262 2.57 17.36 30.66
N GLY A 263 3.29 17.12 29.54
CA GLY A 263 4.62 16.48 29.55
C GLY A 263 4.64 14.96 29.73
N VAL A 264 3.50 14.33 30.06
CA VAL A 264 3.39 12.87 30.23
C VAL A 264 2.93 12.21 28.95
N LYS A 265 3.51 11.04 28.65
CA LYS A 265 3.16 10.23 27.45
C LYS A 265 2.25 9.07 27.83
N TYR A 266 1.18 8.87 27.05
CA TYR A 266 0.23 7.77 27.14
C TYR A 266 0.18 7.03 25.81
N GLN A 267 0.02 5.69 25.86
CA GLN A 267 0.06 4.82 24.66
C GLN A 267 -1.26 4.07 24.47
N SER A 268 -2.38 4.71 24.83
CA SER A 268 -3.71 4.11 24.77
C SER A 268 -4.66 5.05 24.02
N GLU A 269 -5.70 4.46 23.43
CA GLU A 269 -6.84 5.18 22.85
C GLU A 269 -7.61 5.95 23.93
N GLU A 270 -7.75 5.33 25.12
CA GLU A 270 -8.49 5.86 26.26
C GLU A 270 -7.67 5.67 27.51
N PHE A 271 -7.55 6.72 28.34
CA PHE A 271 -6.79 6.69 29.57
C PHE A 271 -7.24 7.77 30.54
N GLN A 272 -6.94 7.58 31.82
CA GLN A 272 -6.98 8.62 32.84
C GLN A 272 -5.59 9.21 32.98
N SER A 273 -5.51 10.56 32.98
CA SER A 273 -4.22 11.26 33.13
C SER A 273 -3.72 11.28 34.59
N ASN A 274 -2.44 11.58 34.74
CA ASN A 274 -1.92 12.08 36.02
C ASN A 274 -2.55 13.44 36.36
N ALA A 275 -2.40 13.91 37.60
CA ALA A 275 -2.80 15.25 37.98
C ALA A 275 -2.08 16.30 37.11
N LEU A 276 -2.83 17.30 36.63
CA LEU A 276 -2.29 18.38 35.79
C LEU A 276 -1.39 19.30 36.66
N ASN A 277 -0.18 19.57 36.18
CA ASN A 277 0.79 20.40 36.91
C ASN A 277 0.98 21.79 36.30
N THR A 278 0.51 22.00 35.07
CA THR A 278 0.62 23.26 34.34
C THR A 278 -0.73 23.99 34.32
N ALA A 279 -0.74 25.26 34.67
CA ALA A 279 -1.91 26.15 34.52
C ALA A 279 -1.87 26.89 33.20
N GLY A 280 -3.05 27.41 32.77
CA GLY A 280 -3.21 28.13 31.52
C GLY A 280 -3.59 27.19 30.37
N SER A 281 -3.08 27.46 29.19
CA SER A 281 -3.32 26.64 27.99
C SER A 281 -2.43 25.40 28.00
N VAL A 282 -3.03 24.21 27.98
CA VAL A 282 -2.34 22.91 27.95
C VAL A 282 -2.81 22.14 26.73
N ASP A 283 -1.88 21.64 25.95
CA ASP A 283 -2.18 20.86 24.74
C ASP A 283 -2.22 19.35 25.02
N ILE A 284 -3.24 18.72 24.46
CA ILE A 284 -3.32 17.26 24.31
C ILE A 284 -2.93 16.96 22.87
N VAL A 285 -1.74 16.40 22.65
CA VAL A 285 -1.21 16.08 21.32
C VAL A 285 -1.29 14.59 21.11
N ALA A 286 -2.19 14.15 20.22
CA ALA A 286 -2.36 12.74 19.88
C ALA A 286 -1.79 12.44 18.48
N THR A 287 -0.80 11.54 18.41
CA THR A 287 -0.28 10.95 17.19
C THR A 287 -0.72 9.50 17.08
N VAL A 288 -1.39 9.16 16.00
CA VAL A 288 -1.90 7.81 15.75
C VAL A 288 -1.16 7.21 14.58
N THR A 289 -0.76 5.93 14.70
CA THR A 289 -0.08 5.17 13.65
C THR A 289 -0.98 4.04 13.19
N ASP A 290 -1.13 3.87 11.87
CA ASP A 290 -1.90 2.77 11.28
C ASP A 290 -1.05 1.52 11.01
N SER A 291 -1.69 0.43 10.56
CA SER A 291 -1.06 -0.85 10.22
C SER A 291 -0.04 -0.77 9.08
N ARG A 292 -0.07 0.29 8.27
CA ARG A 292 0.90 0.58 7.20
C ARG A 292 2.08 1.42 7.67
N GLY A 293 2.10 1.84 8.97
CA GLY A 293 3.12 2.72 9.55
C GLY A 293 2.92 4.20 9.22
N ARG A 294 1.75 4.60 8.68
CA ARG A 294 1.42 5.99 8.40
C ARG A 294 0.87 6.66 9.65
N THR A 295 1.16 7.94 9.83
CA THR A 295 0.81 8.68 11.03
C THR A 295 -0.08 9.89 10.75
N ARG A 296 -0.91 10.23 11.73
CA ARG A 296 -1.68 11.47 11.78
C ARG A 296 -1.65 12.03 13.19
N THR A 297 -1.44 13.35 13.30
CA THR A 297 -1.46 14.06 14.59
C THR A 297 -2.65 15.01 14.64
N LEU A 298 -3.30 15.08 15.80
CA LEU A 298 -4.30 16.09 16.16
C LEU A 298 -3.94 16.68 17.51
N THR A 299 -4.12 17.99 17.65
CA THR A 299 -3.95 18.72 18.90
C THR A 299 -5.27 19.29 19.38
N LYS A 300 -5.55 19.14 20.67
CA LYS A 300 -6.66 19.79 21.37
C LYS A 300 -6.09 20.59 22.54
N THR A 301 -6.33 21.89 22.56
CA THR A 301 -5.98 22.77 23.69
C THR A 301 -7.09 22.77 24.73
N ILE A 302 -6.72 22.66 25.98
CA ILE A 302 -7.61 22.80 27.15
C ILE A 302 -7.12 23.97 28.00
N THR A 303 -8.00 24.53 28.83
CA THR A 303 -7.65 25.58 29.80
C THR A 303 -7.66 24.99 31.20
N VAL A 304 -6.54 25.13 31.90
CA VAL A 304 -6.36 24.67 33.29
C VAL A 304 -6.28 25.90 34.20
N VAL A 305 -7.20 25.98 35.16
CA VAL A 305 -7.22 27.08 36.14
C VAL A 305 -6.10 26.90 37.13
N ASP A 306 -5.40 28.00 37.43
CA ASP A 306 -4.37 28.01 38.47
C ASP A 306 -4.96 27.79 39.85
N TYR A 307 -4.23 27.01 40.67
CA TYR A 307 -4.64 26.69 42.03
C TYR A 307 -3.43 26.55 42.93
N SER A 308 -3.57 27.09 44.12
CA SER A 308 -2.68 26.83 45.27
C SER A 308 -3.51 26.52 46.50
N ALA A 309 -3.03 25.62 47.33
CA ALA A 309 -3.68 25.30 48.58
C ALA A 309 -3.82 26.57 49.48
N PRO A 310 -4.91 26.69 50.25
CA PRO A 310 -5.01 27.75 51.25
C PRO A 310 -3.82 27.76 52.19
N ALA A 311 -3.31 28.94 52.48
CA ALA A 311 -2.17 29.12 53.39
C ALA A 311 -2.37 30.30 54.35
N ILE A 312 -2.03 30.09 55.57
CA ILE A 312 -1.81 31.18 56.55
C ILE A 312 -0.35 31.61 56.39
N THR A 313 -0.12 32.84 55.98
CA THR A 313 1.22 33.37 55.70
C THR A 313 1.85 34.05 56.91
N ASN A 314 1.01 34.59 57.82
CA ASN A 314 1.46 35.16 59.05
C ASN A 314 0.34 35.11 60.10
N MET A 315 0.68 34.94 61.35
CA MET A 315 -0.24 35.09 62.47
C MET A 315 0.50 35.77 63.59
N THR A 316 -0.07 36.90 64.03
CA THR A 316 0.44 37.64 65.20
C THR A 316 -0.65 37.80 66.23
N TYR A 317 -0.30 37.86 67.49
CA TYR A 317 -1.23 38.12 68.60
C TYR A 317 -0.53 38.91 69.66
N TYR A 318 -1.32 39.69 70.43
CA TYR A 318 -0.83 40.47 71.54
C TYR A 318 -1.95 40.82 72.50
N PRO A 319 -1.61 41.03 73.81
CA PRO A 319 -2.55 41.52 74.77
C PRO A 319 -3.02 42.93 74.46
N CYS A 320 -4.34 43.19 74.62
CA CYS A 320 -4.95 44.47 74.29
C CYS A 320 -6.13 44.87 75.19
N ASP A 321 -6.50 46.12 75.11
CA ASP A 321 -7.73 46.65 75.69
C ASP A 321 -8.98 46.20 74.88
N ALA A 322 -10.19 46.61 75.34
CA ALA A 322 -11.43 46.24 74.63
C ALA A 322 -11.55 46.85 73.19
N ASN A 323 -10.74 47.87 72.91
CA ASN A 323 -10.68 48.50 71.62
C ASN A 323 -9.60 47.93 70.69
N GLY A 324 -8.82 46.95 71.16
CA GLY A 324 -7.73 46.31 70.43
C GLY A 324 -6.40 47.08 70.44
N ASN A 325 -6.26 48.12 71.28
CA ASN A 325 -4.99 48.80 71.43
C ASN A 325 -4.07 47.95 72.31
N ARG A 326 -2.80 47.90 71.94
CA ARG A 326 -1.80 47.12 72.66
C ARG A 326 -1.73 47.57 74.15
N ASN A 327 -1.97 46.61 75.07
CA ASN A 327 -1.87 46.83 76.51
C ASN A 327 -1.29 45.56 77.18
N PRO A 328 -0.09 45.62 77.72
CA PRO A 328 0.52 44.46 78.31
C PRO A 328 -0.28 43.84 79.53
N ASN A 329 -1.14 44.62 80.12
CA ASN A 329 -2.02 44.20 81.20
C ASN A 329 -3.47 44.03 80.74
N GLY A 330 -3.72 43.99 79.45
CA GLY A 330 -5.05 43.82 78.88
C GLY A 330 -5.59 42.40 79.06
N THR A 331 -6.89 42.30 79.33
CA THR A 331 -7.58 41.02 79.54
C THR A 331 -8.12 40.45 78.23
N ASN A 332 -7.80 41.09 77.13
CA ASN A 332 -8.18 40.63 75.77
C ASN A 332 -6.90 40.36 74.96
N THR A 333 -7.02 39.49 73.97
CA THR A 333 -5.98 39.24 72.96
C THR A 333 -6.45 39.64 71.57
N LYS A 334 -5.71 40.52 70.92
CA LYS A 334 -5.92 40.80 69.46
C LYS A 334 -5.14 39.79 68.65
N VAL A 335 -5.84 39.15 67.71
CA VAL A 335 -5.22 38.19 66.80
C VAL A 335 -5.35 38.80 65.35
N ILE A 336 -4.21 38.79 64.62
CA ILE A 336 -4.15 39.24 63.22
C ILE A 336 -3.65 38.06 62.42
N ILE A 337 -4.38 37.70 61.37
CA ILE A 337 -4.09 36.55 60.52
C ILE A 337 -4.01 37.05 59.08
N ASN A 338 -2.86 36.84 58.45
CA ASN A 338 -2.68 37.05 57.04
C ASN A 338 -2.69 35.68 56.31
N GLY A 339 -3.32 35.60 55.21
CA GLY A 339 -3.42 34.38 54.43
C GLY A 339 -3.88 34.59 53.00
N LEU A 340 -3.84 33.49 52.28
CA LEU A 340 -4.27 33.46 50.88
C LEU A 340 -5.09 32.17 50.59
N VAL A 341 -6.05 32.32 49.69
CA VAL A 341 -6.84 31.24 49.14
C VAL A 341 -6.92 31.50 47.65
N ALA A 342 -6.54 30.52 46.83
CA ALA A 342 -6.69 30.69 45.36
C ALA A 342 -8.14 30.77 44.94
N SER A 343 -8.45 31.73 44.07
CA SER A 343 -9.75 31.79 43.38
C SER A 343 -9.73 30.86 42.19
N VAL A 344 -10.59 29.84 42.16
CA VAL A 344 -10.76 28.95 41.02
C VAL A 344 -11.85 29.52 40.14
N ALA A 345 -11.53 30.57 39.39
CA ALA A 345 -12.45 31.31 38.52
C ALA A 345 -13.78 31.69 39.21
N GLY A 346 -13.72 32.02 40.52
CA GLY A 346 -14.90 32.44 41.29
C GLY A 346 -15.89 31.33 41.65
N GLN A 347 -15.54 30.06 41.47
CA GLN A 347 -16.43 28.93 41.78
C GLN A 347 -16.25 28.35 43.21
N ASN A 348 -15.13 28.62 43.84
CA ASN A 348 -14.93 28.22 45.22
C ASN A 348 -15.32 29.34 46.20
N SER A 349 -15.64 28.95 47.43
CA SER A 349 -15.83 29.85 48.56
C SER A 349 -14.63 29.81 49.50
N ARG A 350 -14.53 30.76 50.37
CA ARG A 350 -13.49 30.81 51.40
C ARG A 350 -14.10 31.02 52.79
N SER A 351 -13.48 30.41 53.79
CA SER A 351 -13.87 30.59 55.19
C SER A 351 -12.58 30.53 56.05
N LEU A 352 -12.47 31.44 57.01
CA LEU A 352 -11.42 31.46 58.01
C LEU A 352 -12.05 31.27 59.37
N ILE A 353 -11.64 30.21 60.10
CA ILE A 353 -12.14 29.94 61.44
C ILE A 353 -10.94 29.97 62.40
N LEU A 354 -11.00 30.89 63.34
CA LEU A 354 -10.10 30.92 64.47
C LEU A 354 -10.68 30.09 65.62
N LYS A 355 -9.94 29.14 66.16
CA LYS A 355 -10.30 28.39 67.34
C LYS A 355 -9.38 28.81 68.51
N TYR A 356 -9.99 29.20 69.58
CA TYR A 356 -9.24 29.55 70.80
C TYR A 356 -9.91 28.95 72.04
N LYS A 357 -9.19 28.86 73.17
CA LYS A 357 -9.69 28.45 74.48
C LYS A 357 -8.84 29.08 75.58
N ALA A 358 -9.46 29.29 76.75
CA ALA A 358 -8.68 29.53 77.95
C ALA A 358 -7.79 28.32 78.35
N ILE A 359 -6.71 28.54 79.04
CA ILE A 359 -5.73 27.48 79.33
C ILE A 359 -6.37 26.26 80.04
N ASP A 360 -7.35 26.51 80.91
CA ASP A 360 -8.05 25.48 81.68
C ASP A 360 -9.34 24.98 81.00
N ALA A 361 -9.75 25.54 79.83
CA ALA A 361 -10.97 25.15 79.18
C ALA A 361 -10.81 23.82 78.48
N ALA A 362 -11.82 22.94 78.60
CA ALA A 362 -11.83 21.62 77.94
C ALA A 362 -12.14 21.75 76.46
N THR A 363 -12.82 22.77 76.03
CA THR A 363 -13.32 22.94 74.65
C THR A 363 -12.83 24.23 73.97
N TYR A 364 -12.64 24.20 72.70
CA TYR A 364 -12.32 25.39 71.89
C TYR A 364 -13.61 26.14 71.49
N THR A 365 -13.56 27.48 71.56
CA THR A 365 -14.52 28.38 70.95
C THR A 365 -14.10 28.68 69.54
N ALA A 366 -15.05 28.63 68.61
CA ALA A 366 -14.79 28.90 67.17
C ALA A 366 -15.35 30.28 66.81
N LEU A 367 -14.55 31.09 66.16
CA LEU A 367 -14.93 32.36 65.54
C LEU A 367 -14.76 32.32 64.01
N THR A 368 -15.79 32.59 63.24
CA THR A 368 -15.68 32.78 61.79
C THR A 368 -15.24 34.20 61.53
N LEU A 369 -14.12 34.37 60.85
CA LEU A 369 -13.59 35.69 60.49
C LEU A 369 -13.96 36.02 59.07
N THR A 370 -14.39 37.25 58.85
CA THR A 370 -14.71 37.75 57.50
C THR A 370 -13.40 38.05 56.77
N THR A 371 -13.28 37.56 55.55
CA THR A 371 -12.19 37.86 54.65
C THR A 371 -12.72 38.62 53.43
N SER A 372 -12.18 39.81 53.14
CA SER A 372 -12.66 40.68 52.05
C SER A 372 -12.07 40.35 50.68
N SER A 373 -10.96 39.64 50.62
CA SER A 373 -10.22 39.30 49.40
C SER A 373 -9.64 37.91 49.47
N TRP A 374 -9.15 37.37 48.33
CA TRP A 374 -8.49 36.06 48.24
C TRP A 374 -7.10 36.06 48.87
N SER A 375 -6.41 37.22 48.90
CA SER A 375 -5.29 37.52 49.83
C SER A 375 -5.81 38.43 50.89
N PHE A 376 -5.78 38.06 52.13
CA PHE A 376 -6.50 38.73 53.19
C PHE A 376 -5.62 38.98 54.44
N GLU A 377 -5.97 40.07 55.11
CA GLU A 377 -5.71 40.27 56.52
C GLU A 377 -7.06 40.27 57.27
N ALA A 378 -7.17 39.42 58.26
CA ALA A 378 -8.33 39.34 59.14
C ALA A 378 -7.88 39.55 60.56
N SER A 379 -8.64 40.31 61.36
CA SER A 379 -8.32 40.48 62.78
C SER A 379 -9.57 40.35 63.65
N THR A 380 -9.37 39.92 64.89
CA THR A 380 -10.45 39.85 65.88
C THR A 380 -9.83 40.08 67.25
N ILE A 381 -10.71 40.46 68.21
CA ILE A 381 -10.39 40.55 69.60
C ILE A 381 -11.07 39.38 70.32
N VAL A 382 -10.31 38.61 71.04
CA VAL A 382 -10.77 37.50 71.88
C VAL A 382 -10.72 37.94 73.32
N SER A 383 -11.86 37.88 73.99
CA SER A 383 -11.96 38.27 75.41
C SER A 383 -11.78 37.10 76.36
N GLY A 384 -11.27 37.39 77.63
CA GLY A 384 -11.14 36.42 78.65
C GLY A 384 -9.94 35.49 78.49
N THR A 385 -8.87 35.94 77.80
CA THR A 385 -7.57 35.28 77.80
C THR A 385 -6.73 35.76 78.90
N ASP A 386 -6.45 34.88 79.94
CA ASP A 386 -5.47 35.21 80.98
C ASP A 386 -4.12 35.43 80.23
N SER A 387 -3.49 36.57 80.57
CA SER A 387 -2.19 36.99 80.03
C SER A 387 -1.04 36.30 80.70
#